data_69671e0094689caa53ee2c758f93e202
#
_entry.id   69671e0094689caa53ee2c758f93e202
#
_cell.length_a   1.000
_cell.length_b   1.000
_cell.length_c   1.000
_cell.angle_alpha   90.00
_cell.angle_beta   90.00
_cell.angle_gamma   90.00
#
_symmetry.space_group_name_H-M   'P 1'
#
loop_
_entity.id
_entity.type
_entity.pdbx_description
1 polymer ?
#
loop_
_entity_poly.entity_id
_entity_poly.type
_entity_poly.pdbx_seq_one_letter_code
_entity_poly.pdbx_strand_id
1 'polypeptide(L)'
;DFMKIAFFDAKPYDKIAFDKFCGENDIKIKYFETKLNEDTVNLAKGYDGVCVFVNDTVDKIVIDCLVELGVKVILLRCAGFNNVDIKHAKDKIKVVRVPAYSPYAVAEHTIALLLTSIRRIHKAYIRSRDYNFSLSGLTGFDLHGKTVGVIGTGKIGQAFCEIANGFGMNILGYDPHQSSDFMGKYVSLDELLNKSDIITLHCPLTKENRH
;
A
#
# COMPACT_ATOMS: atom_id res chain seq x y z
N ASP A 1 9.22 -5.45 33.04
CA ASP A 1 9.15 -4.04 32.59
C ASP A 1 8.38 -3.98 31.27
N PHE A 2 7.38 -3.08 31.21
CA PHE A 2 6.58 -2.88 30.00
C PHE A 2 7.42 -2.28 28.88
N MET A 3 7.28 -2.81 27.64
CA MET A 3 7.80 -2.17 26.47
C MET A 3 6.96 -0.93 26.12
N LYS A 4 7.59 0.23 26.00
CA LYS A 4 6.91 1.50 25.71
C LYS A 4 7.06 1.88 24.23
N ILE A 5 5.96 2.09 23.55
CA ILE A 5 5.92 2.43 22.11
C ILE A 5 5.30 3.82 21.92
N ALA A 6 6.02 4.68 21.22
CA ALA A 6 5.50 5.93 20.67
C ALA A 6 4.90 5.66 19.29
N PHE A 7 3.58 5.81 19.16
CA PHE A 7 2.83 5.48 17.96
C PHE A 7 2.44 6.78 17.23
N PHE A 8 3.06 7.04 16.08
CA PHE A 8 2.87 8.26 15.30
C PHE A 8 1.81 8.11 14.21
N ASP A 9 1.27 9.24 13.72
CA ASP A 9 0.19 9.33 12.73
C ASP A 9 -1.01 8.43 13.10
N ALA A 10 -1.33 8.37 14.41
CA ALA A 10 -2.36 7.49 14.94
C ALA A 10 -3.75 7.92 14.50
N LYS A 11 -4.57 6.94 14.10
CA LYS A 11 -5.98 7.12 13.75
C LYS A 11 -6.88 6.41 14.79
N PRO A 12 -8.16 6.79 14.90
CA PRO A 12 -9.06 6.14 15.86
C PRO A 12 -9.13 4.61 15.73
N TYR A 13 -9.08 4.08 14.50
CA TYR A 13 -9.09 2.64 14.25
C TYR A 13 -7.80 1.93 14.72
N ASP A 14 -6.66 2.63 14.73
CA ASP A 14 -5.42 2.06 15.26
C ASP A 14 -5.56 1.78 16.75
N LYS A 15 -6.09 2.73 17.53
CA LYS A 15 -6.32 2.55 18.99
C LYS A 15 -7.20 1.34 19.26
N ILE A 16 -8.34 1.22 18.56
CA ILE A 16 -9.27 0.10 18.73
C ILE A 16 -8.58 -1.24 18.47
N ALA A 17 -7.75 -1.31 17.41
CA ALA A 17 -7.07 -2.54 17.05
C ALA A 17 -5.92 -2.90 18.01
N PHE A 18 -5.05 -1.94 18.34
CA PHE A 18 -3.85 -2.19 19.13
C PHE A 18 -4.14 -2.33 20.64
N ASP A 19 -5.07 -1.56 21.21
CA ASP A 19 -5.39 -1.63 22.62
C ASP A 19 -5.90 -3.02 23.03
N LYS A 20 -6.60 -3.71 22.11
CA LYS A 20 -7.06 -5.08 22.34
C LYS A 20 -5.90 -6.07 22.61
N PHE A 21 -4.73 -5.86 21.99
CA PHE A 21 -3.58 -6.76 22.11
C PHE A 21 -2.55 -6.29 23.14
N CYS A 22 -2.53 -5.00 23.48
CA CYS A 22 -1.53 -4.43 24.38
C CYS A 22 -1.70 -4.92 25.84
N GLY A 23 -2.96 -5.11 26.28
CA GLY A 23 -3.25 -5.59 27.63
C GLY A 23 -2.78 -7.02 27.91
N GLU A 24 -2.61 -7.82 26.86
CA GLU A 24 -2.21 -9.22 26.94
C GLU A 24 -0.68 -9.42 26.84
N ASN A 25 0.08 -8.39 26.44
CA ASN A 25 1.48 -8.53 26.01
C ASN A 25 2.48 -7.58 26.67
N ASP A 26 2.20 -7.04 27.83
CA ASP A 26 3.11 -6.11 28.55
C ASP A 26 3.62 -4.93 27.70
N ILE A 27 2.80 -4.43 26.78
CA ILE A 27 3.13 -3.32 25.89
C ILE A 27 2.29 -2.10 26.27
N LYS A 28 2.93 -0.95 26.40
CA LYS A 28 2.25 0.35 26.59
C LYS A 28 2.44 1.23 25.36
N ILE A 29 1.34 1.66 24.76
CA ILE A 29 1.36 2.53 23.59
C ILE A 29 0.91 3.94 23.98
N LYS A 30 1.68 4.94 23.59
CA LYS A 30 1.25 6.33 23.55
C LYS A 30 0.98 6.72 22.11
N TYR A 31 -0.25 7.10 21.84
CA TYR A 31 -0.69 7.51 20.50
C TYR A 31 -0.49 9.00 20.30
N PHE A 32 0.18 9.36 19.20
CA PHE A 32 0.35 10.72 18.73
C PHE A 32 -0.33 10.85 17.35
N GLU A 33 -1.23 11.82 17.21
CA GLU A 33 -1.90 12.10 15.93
C GLU A 33 -0.99 12.78 14.92
N THR A 34 0.11 13.39 15.42
CA THR A 34 1.14 13.99 14.58
C THR A 34 1.99 12.91 13.90
N LYS A 35 2.55 13.27 12.74
CA LYS A 35 3.51 12.43 12.02
C LYS A 35 4.89 12.53 12.67
N LEU A 36 5.68 11.47 12.51
CA LEU A 36 7.10 11.49 12.84
C LEU A 36 7.87 12.23 11.76
N ASN A 37 8.66 13.20 12.18
CA ASN A 37 9.62 13.97 11.38
C ASN A 37 10.66 14.63 12.31
N GLU A 38 11.54 15.47 11.77
CA GLU A 38 12.57 16.18 12.55
C GLU A 38 12.00 17.04 13.70
N ASP A 39 10.84 17.67 13.50
CA ASP A 39 10.23 18.55 14.51
C ASP A 39 9.59 17.77 15.66
N THR A 40 9.15 16.54 15.39
CA THR A 40 8.34 15.73 16.33
C THR A 40 9.10 14.56 16.94
N VAL A 41 10.30 14.25 16.47
CA VAL A 41 11.09 13.08 16.92
C VAL A 41 11.36 13.08 18.41
N ASN A 42 11.47 14.24 19.05
CA ASN A 42 11.67 14.38 20.48
C ASN A 42 10.50 13.82 21.32
N LEU A 43 9.32 13.64 20.76
CA LEU A 43 8.19 12.96 21.41
C LEU A 43 8.48 11.48 21.68
N ALA A 44 9.48 10.90 21.02
CA ALA A 44 9.93 9.53 21.26
C ALA A 44 10.82 9.35 22.48
N LYS A 45 11.15 10.44 23.21
CA LYS A 45 12.01 10.37 24.40
C LYS A 45 11.36 9.52 25.49
N GLY A 46 12.12 8.52 25.97
CA GLY A 46 11.68 7.60 27.02
C GLY A 46 10.82 6.44 26.55
N TYR A 47 10.74 6.21 25.23
CA TYR A 47 10.12 5.04 24.61
C TYR A 47 11.18 4.07 24.07
N ASP A 48 10.87 2.76 24.11
CA ASP A 48 11.72 1.70 23.63
C ASP A 48 11.66 1.53 22.10
N GLY A 49 10.52 1.88 21.52
CA GLY A 49 10.29 1.79 20.09
C GLY A 49 9.35 2.89 19.57
N VAL A 50 9.39 3.10 18.27
CA VAL A 50 8.45 3.97 17.53
C VAL A 50 7.66 3.16 16.52
N CYS A 51 6.35 3.37 16.46
CA CYS A 51 5.49 2.80 15.42
C CYS A 51 5.13 3.89 14.42
N VAL A 52 5.40 3.63 13.13
CA VAL A 52 5.27 4.60 12.05
C VAL A 52 4.44 4.06 10.89
N PHE A 53 3.96 4.97 10.04
CA PHE A 53 3.18 4.65 8.84
C PHE A 53 3.82 5.28 7.59
N VAL A 54 3.21 5.09 6.43
CA VAL A 54 3.73 5.50 5.12
C VAL A 54 3.97 7.00 4.97
N ASN A 55 3.29 7.82 5.75
CA ASN A 55 3.38 9.29 5.70
C ASN A 55 4.36 9.89 6.71
N ASP A 56 4.96 9.05 7.56
CA ASP A 56 6.02 9.46 8.48
C ASP A 56 7.34 9.60 7.73
N THR A 57 8.19 10.50 8.16
CA THR A 57 9.55 10.68 7.61
C THR A 57 10.56 10.08 8.58
N VAL A 58 11.28 9.07 8.14
CA VAL A 58 12.31 8.37 8.93
C VAL A 58 13.62 8.38 8.14
N ASP A 59 14.10 9.58 7.89
CA ASP A 59 15.35 9.86 7.22
C ASP A 59 16.57 9.75 8.17
N LYS A 60 17.72 10.11 7.66
CA LYS A 60 18.97 10.08 8.40
C LYS A 60 18.91 10.87 9.71
N ILE A 61 18.33 12.09 9.68
CA ILE A 61 18.30 12.99 10.85
C ILE A 61 17.39 12.39 11.92
N VAL A 62 16.20 11.94 11.53
CA VAL A 62 15.26 11.29 12.46
C VAL A 62 15.84 10.02 13.05
N ILE A 63 16.53 9.19 12.26
CA ILE A 63 17.18 7.96 12.75
C ILE A 63 18.25 8.29 13.78
N ASP A 64 19.13 9.25 13.50
CA ASP A 64 20.21 9.63 14.43
C ASP A 64 19.61 10.16 15.76
N CYS A 65 18.58 11.01 15.70
CA CYS A 65 17.87 11.46 16.89
C CYS A 65 17.21 10.31 17.67
N LEU A 66 16.55 9.36 16.99
CA LEU A 66 15.96 8.19 17.66
C LEU A 66 17.00 7.36 18.40
N VAL A 67 18.17 7.16 17.81
CA VAL A 67 19.30 6.44 18.43
C VAL A 67 19.79 7.20 19.65
N GLU A 68 20.00 8.52 19.57
CA GLU A 68 20.38 9.36 20.71
C GLU A 68 19.37 9.35 21.86
N LEU A 69 18.06 9.28 21.53
CA LEU A 69 16.98 9.15 22.51
C LEU A 69 16.90 7.75 23.15
N GLY A 70 17.70 6.78 22.68
CA GLY A 70 17.73 5.42 23.21
C GLY A 70 16.63 4.50 22.66
N VAL A 71 15.97 4.89 21.56
CA VAL A 71 14.98 4.06 20.87
C VAL A 71 15.68 2.87 20.21
N LYS A 72 15.15 1.67 20.39
CA LYS A 72 15.79 0.40 19.98
C LYS A 72 15.21 -0.16 18.68
N VAL A 73 13.97 0.21 18.34
CA VAL A 73 13.26 -0.38 17.21
C VAL A 73 12.31 0.61 16.54
N ILE A 74 12.29 0.58 15.21
CA ILE A 74 11.30 1.23 14.36
C ILE A 74 10.37 0.16 13.82
N LEU A 75 9.06 0.31 14.10
CA LEU A 75 8.00 -0.62 13.76
C LEU A 75 7.15 0.00 12.64
N LEU A 76 7.25 -0.53 11.42
CA LEU A 76 6.37 -0.11 10.33
C LEU A 76 5.08 -0.95 10.35
N ARG A 77 3.93 -0.29 10.54
CA ARG A 77 2.61 -0.94 10.43
C ARG A 77 2.12 -1.09 8.99
N CYS A 78 3.05 -1.21 8.05
CA CYS A 78 2.79 -1.38 6.62
C CYS A 78 3.89 -2.26 5.99
N ALA A 79 3.66 -2.69 4.76
CA ALA A 79 4.62 -3.51 4.03
C ALA A 79 5.70 -2.65 3.33
N GLY A 80 5.32 -1.47 2.81
CA GLY A 80 6.24 -0.51 2.20
C GLY A 80 7.16 0.13 3.24
N PHE A 81 8.38 0.46 2.84
CA PHE A 81 9.40 1.08 3.71
C PHE A 81 10.18 2.19 3.02
N ASN A 82 9.63 2.77 1.95
CA ASN A 82 10.30 3.82 1.16
C ASN A 82 10.52 5.12 1.95
N ASN A 83 9.77 5.31 3.03
CA ASN A 83 9.87 6.44 3.94
C ASN A 83 10.95 6.27 5.02
N VAL A 84 11.69 5.15 5.03
CA VAL A 84 12.78 4.87 5.99
C VAL A 84 14.10 4.75 5.26
N ASP A 85 15.11 5.48 5.71
CA ASP A 85 16.49 5.29 5.23
C ASP A 85 17.11 4.01 5.83
N ILE A 86 16.78 2.88 5.22
CA ILE A 86 17.24 1.55 5.66
C ILE A 86 18.77 1.44 5.65
N LYS A 87 19.44 2.11 4.70
CA LYS A 87 20.89 2.07 4.61
C LYS A 87 21.53 2.75 5.80
N HIS A 88 20.96 3.87 6.22
CA HIS A 88 21.44 4.63 7.37
C HIS A 88 21.07 3.97 8.70
N ALA A 89 19.91 3.31 8.77
CA ALA A 89 19.46 2.57 9.95
C ALA A 89 20.28 1.31 10.23
N LYS A 90 20.93 0.75 9.20
CA LYS A 90 21.73 -0.49 9.33
C LYS A 90 22.78 -0.34 10.43
N ASP A 91 22.87 -1.35 11.28
CA ASP A 91 23.77 -1.45 12.42
C ASP A 91 23.56 -0.41 13.55
N LYS A 92 22.56 0.49 13.42
CA LYS A 92 22.24 1.52 14.42
C LYS A 92 20.94 1.22 15.18
N ILE A 93 19.88 0.89 14.47
CA ILE A 93 18.55 0.67 15.03
C ILE A 93 17.82 -0.44 14.27
N LYS A 94 17.10 -1.29 14.99
CA LYS A 94 16.31 -2.35 14.35
C LYS A 94 15.11 -1.74 13.60
N VAL A 95 14.88 -2.21 12.36
CA VAL A 95 13.70 -1.84 11.58
C VAL A 95 12.93 -3.11 11.26
N VAL A 96 11.67 -3.16 11.68
CA VAL A 96 10.76 -4.27 11.40
C VAL A 96 9.49 -3.76 10.72
N ARG A 97 8.89 -4.58 9.89
CA ARG A 97 7.70 -4.22 9.12
C ARG A 97 6.70 -5.37 9.04
N VAL A 98 5.49 -5.09 8.63
CA VAL A 98 4.54 -6.13 8.23
C VAL A 98 5.02 -6.69 6.89
N PRO A 99 5.42 -7.97 6.80
CA PRO A 99 6.03 -8.50 5.59
C PRO A 99 5.05 -8.61 4.42
N ALA A 100 3.79 -8.91 4.73
CA ALA A 100 2.69 -8.98 3.76
C ALA A 100 1.36 -8.90 4.51
N TYR A 101 0.34 -8.41 3.82
CA TYR A 101 -1.06 -8.47 4.23
C TYR A 101 -1.89 -8.98 3.04
N SER A 102 -3.22 -9.06 3.16
CA SER A 102 -4.06 -9.65 2.13
C SER A 102 -3.79 -9.06 0.74
N PRO A 103 -3.30 -9.84 -0.24
CA PRO A 103 -3.13 -9.37 -1.62
C PRO A 103 -4.49 -9.07 -2.26
N TYR A 104 -5.55 -9.75 -1.82
CA TYR A 104 -6.92 -9.56 -2.32
C TYR A 104 -7.46 -8.18 -1.97
N ALA A 105 -7.15 -7.62 -0.80
CA ALA A 105 -7.59 -6.26 -0.42
C ALA A 105 -7.16 -5.21 -1.45
N VAL A 106 -5.92 -5.29 -1.95
CA VAL A 106 -5.39 -4.36 -2.97
C VAL A 106 -5.98 -4.68 -4.34
N ALA A 107 -6.08 -5.96 -4.71
CA ALA A 107 -6.64 -6.40 -5.98
C ALA A 107 -8.12 -5.99 -6.11
N GLU A 108 -8.93 -6.24 -5.09
CA GLU A 108 -10.35 -5.86 -5.05
C GLU A 108 -10.54 -4.34 -5.13
N HIS A 109 -9.71 -3.58 -4.41
CA HIS A 109 -9.74 -2.11 -4.49
C HIS A 109 -9.38 -1.62 -5.89
N THR A 110 -8.41 -2.25 -6.56
CA THR A 110 -8.04 -1.94 -7.95
C THR A 110 -9.22 -2.17 -8.90
N ILE A 111 -9.93 -3.29 -8.75
CA ILE A 111 -11.15 -3.58 -9.53
C ILE A 111 -12.27 -2.57 -9.22
N ALA A 112 -12.45 -2.20 -7.95
CA ALA A 112 -13.45 -1.20 -7.57
C ALA A 112 -13.17 0.17 -8.23
N LEU A 113 -11.91 0.61 -8.27
CA LEU A 113 -11.49 1.82 -8.96
C LEU A 113 -11.68 1.71 -10.48
N LEU A 114 -11.32 0.58 -11.07
CA LEU A 114 -11.51 0.30 -12.49
C LEU A 114 -12.98 0.40 -12.88
N LEU A 115 -13.86 -0.34 -12.18
CA LEU A 115 -15.31 -0.30 -12.43
C LEU A 115 -15.90 1.10 -12.20
N THR A 116 -15.47 1.78 -11.15
CA THR A 116 -15.91 3.16 -10.88
C THR A 116 -15.52 4.10 -12.02
N SER A 117 -14.32 3.93 -12.57
CA SER A 117 -13.82 4.75 -13.68
C SER A 117 -14.59 4.49 -14.97
N ILE A 118 -14.68 3.23 -15.41
CA ILE A 118 -15.30 2.89 -16.70
C ILE A 118 -16.82 3.04 -16.68
N ARG A 119 -17.50 2.73 -15.57
CA ARG A 119 -18.96 2.85 -15.42
C ARG A 119 -19.40 4.20 -14.90
N ARG A 120 -18.46 5.14 -14.66
CA ARG A 120 -18.74 6.51 -14.17
C ARG A 120 -19.60 6.55 -12.88
N ILE A 121 -19.46 5.55 -12.00
CA ILE A 121 -20.32 5.37 -10.81
C ILE A 121 -20.33 6.62 -9.93
N HIS A 122 -19.18 7.24 -9.69
CA HIS A 122 -19.05 8.46 -8.90
C HIS A 122 -19.83 9.64 -9.51
N LYS A 123 -19.82 9.78 -10.84
CA LYS A 123 -20.58 10.83 -11.53
C LYS A 123 -22.09 10.55 -11.49
N ALA A 124 -22.47 9.28 -11.71
CA ALA A 124 -23.88 8.87 -11.64
C ALA A 124 -24.46 9.09 -10.24
N TYR A 125 -23.69 8.76 -9.20
CA TYR A 125 -24.08 9.00 -7.81
C TYR A 125 -24.36 10.48 -7.51
N ILE A 126 -23.44 11.39 -7.87
CA ILE A 126 -23.61 12.83 -7.66
C ILE A 126 -24.86 13.33 -8.40
N ARG A 127 -25.04 12.97 -9.69
CA ARG A 127 -26.18 13.37 -10.49
C ARG A 127 -27.50 12.88 -9.90
N SER A 128 -27.54 11.62 -9.45
CA SER A 128 -28.78 11.07 -8.84
C SER A 128 -29.17 11.82 -7.58
N ARG A 129 -28.20 12.26 -6.77
CA ARG A 129 -28.47 13.11 -5.60
C ARG A 129 -29.05 14.47 -5.97
N ASP A 130 -28.66 15.00 -7.12
CA ASP A 130 -29.15 16.28 -7.65
C ASP A 130 -30.42 16.13 -8.53
N TYR A 131 -31.06 14.95 -8.47
CA TYR A 131 -32.25 14.60 -9.30
C TYR A 131 -32.02 14.75 -10.82
N ASN A 132 -30.77 14.69 -11.27
CA ASN A 132 -30.39 14.73 -12.68
C ASN A 132 -30.18 13.30 -13.20
N PHE A 133 -31.16 12.79 -13.94
CA PHE A 133 -31.19 11.45 -14.52
C PHE A 133 -30.65 11.38 -15.97
N SER A 134 -30.01 12.42 -16.46
CA SER A 134 -29.40 12.42 -17.80
C SER A 134 -28.28 11.40 -17.90
N LEU A 135 -28.29 10.58 -18.95
CA LEU A 135 -27.23 9.59 -19.24
C LEU A 135 -26.05 10.19 -20.01
N SER A 136 -26.10 11.46 -20.42
CA SER A 136 -25.05 12.12 -21.18
C SER A 136 -23.70 12.05 -20.40
N GLY A 137 -22.66 11.50 -21.04
CA GLY A 137 -21.31 11.37 -20.47
C GLY A 137 -21.19 10.30 -19.36
N LEU A 138 -22.19 9.41 -19.21
CA LEU A 138 -22.13 8.24 -18.34
C LEU A 138 -21.85 6.94 -19.09
N THR A 139 -21.75 7.00 -20.42
CA THR A 139 -21.46 5.82 -21.25
C THR A 139 -20.09 5.25 -20.86
N GLY A 140 -20.06 3.95 -20.61
CA GLY A 140 -18.86 3.16 -20.33
C GLY A 140 -18.71 2.03 -21.35
N PHE A 141 -17.92 1.03 -20.99
CA PHE A 141 -17.73 -0.20 -21.80
C PHE A 141 -17.67 -1.42 -20.87
N ASP A 142 -17.83 -2.61 -21.46
CA ASP A 142 -17.74 -3.86 -20.72
C ASP A 142 -16.30 -4.35 -20.65
N LEU A 143 -15.95 -5.00 -19.53
CA LEU A 143 -14.63 -5.62 -19.35
C LEU A 143 -14.52 -6.96 -20.08
N HIS A 144 -15.66 -7.64 -20.30
CA HIS A 144 -15.69 -8.92 -21.01
C HIS A 144 -15.05 -8.83 -22.40
N GLY A 145 -14.11 -9.74 -22.67
CA GLY A 145 -13.36 -9.76 -23.93
C GLY A 145 -12.27 -8.71 -24.08
N LYS A 146 -12.16 -7.76 -23.12
CA LYS A 146 -11.07 -6.77 -23.12
C LYS A 146 -9.77 -7.38 -22.67
N THR A 147 -8.66 -6.75 -23.06
CA THR A 147 -7.31 -7.18 -22.68
C THR A 147 -6.78 -6.29 -21.56
N VAL A 148 -6.35 -6.91 -20.45
CA VAL A 148 -5.65 -6.22 -19.38
C VAL A 148 -4.17 -6.59 -19.37
N GLY A 149 -3.32 -5.58 -19.32
CA GLY A 149 -1.88 -5.69 -19.11
C GLY A 149 -1.54 -5.52 -17.63
N VAL A 150 -0.94 -6.53 -17.04
CA VAL A 150 -0.54 -6.57 -15.63
C VAL A 150 0.98 -6.45 -15.54
N ILE A 151 1.46 -5.33 -15.02
CA ILE A 151 2.88 -5.08 -14.78
C ILE A 151 3.18 -5.37 -13.31
N GLY A 152 3.95 -6.42 -13.07
CA GLY A 152 4.16 -7.00 -11.74
C GLY A 152 3.16 -8.12 -11.46
N THR A 153 3.60 -9.36 -11.61
CA THR A 153 2.77 -10.58 -11.45
C THR A 153 3.06 -11.30 -10.13
N GLY A 154 3.44 -10.53 -9.09
CA GLY A 154 3.54 -11.02 -7.72
C GLY A 154 2.17 -11.35 -7.11
N LYS A 155 2.12 -11.58 -5.79
CA LYS A 155 0.88 -12.01 -5.10
C LYS A 155 -0.33 -11.12 -5.38
N ILE A 156 -0.15 -9.79 -5.41
CA ILE A 156 -1.25 -8.84 -5.69
C ILE A 156 -1.67 -8.92 -7.17
N GLY A 157 -0.69 -8.93 -8.09
CA GLY A 157 -0.96 -9.05 -9.53
C GLY A 157 -1.69 -10.35 -9.87
N GLN A 158 -1.32 -11.47 -9.24
CA GLN A 158 -2.02 -12.75 -9.43
C GLN A 158 -3.45 -12.70 -8.88
N ALA A 159 -3.67 -12.17 -7.67
CA ALA A 159 -5.01 -12.01 -7.11
C ALA A 159 -5.89 -11.10 -8.00
N PHE A 160 -5.31 -10.05 -8.57
CA PHE A 160 -6.01 -9.22 -9.58
C PHE A 160 -6.37 -10.02 -10.82
N CYS A 161 -5.46 -10.86 -11.33
CA CYS A 161 -5.69 -11.70 -12.50
C CYS A 161 -6.84 -12.71 -12.27
N GLU A 162 -6.93 -13.31 -11.08
CA GLU A 162 -8.03 -14.21 -10.71
C GLU A 162 -9.38 -13.51 -10.86
N ILE A 163 -9.50 -12.26 -10.35
CA ILE A 163 -10.72 -11.48 -10.46
C ILE A 163 -10.99 -11.07 -11.92
N ALA A 164 -9.96 -10.60 -12.64
CA ALA A 164 -10.07 -10.19 -14.04
C ALA A 164 -10.50 -11.36 -14.95
N ASN A 165 -10.01 -12.57 -14.68
CA ASN A 165 -10.45 -13.78 -15.37
C ASN A 165 -11.94 -14.04 -15.16
N GLY A 166 -12.47 -13.79 -13.96
CA GLY A 166 -13.90 -13.89 -13.66
C GLY A 166 -14.76 -12.91 -14.46
N PHE A 167 -14.21 -11.79 -14.91
CA PHE A 167 -14.84 -10.85 -15.84
C PHE A 167 -14.73 -11.28 -17.33
N GLY A 168 -14.05 -12.39 -17.63
CA GLY A 168 -13.82 -12.85 -18.99
C GLY A 168 -12.83 -11.99 -19.77
N MET A 169 -11.84 -11.38 -19.07
CA MET A 169 -10.79 -10.59 -19.69
C MET A 169 -9.65 -11.47 -20.24
N ASN A 170 -8.98 -10.98 -21.29
CA ASN A 170 -7.71 -11.54 -21.71
C ASN A 170 -6.58 -10.94 -20.88
N ILE A 171 -5.67 -11.78 -20.35
CA ILE A 171 -4.64 -11.36 -19.40
C ILE A 171 -3.26 -11.43 -20.04
N LEU A 172 -2.57 -10.29 -20.13
CA LEU A 172 -1.16 -10.19 -20.49
C LEU A 172 -0.36 -9.79 -19.26
N GLY A 173 0.79 -10.42 -19.05
CA GLY A 173 1.68 -10.12 -17.91
C GLY A 173 3.06 -9.68 -18.36
N TYR A 174 3.65 -8.79 -17.59
CA TYR A 174 5.06 -8.45 -17.65
C TYR A 174 5.65 -8.44 -16.25
N ASP A 175 6.69 -9.23 -16.05
CA ASP A 175 7.46 -9.28 -14.80
C ASP A 175 8.89 -9.75 -15.12
N PRO A 176 9.94 -9.08 -14.61
CA PRO A 176 11.31 -9.59 -14.70
C PRO A 176 11.49 -10.99 -14.09
N HIS A 177 10.67 -11.34 -13.09
CA HIS A 177 10.68 -12.62 -12.40
C HIS A 177 9.38 -13.38 -12.67
N GLN A 178 9.33 -14.06 -13.82
CA GLN A 178 8.14 -14.78 -14.26
C GLN A 178 7.84 -15.99 -13.36
N SER A 179 6.55 -16.19 -13.05
CA SER A 179 6.05 -17.34 -12.31
C SER A 179 5.44 -18.36 -13.27
N SER A 180 5.68 -19.65 -13.02
CA SER A 180 5.03 -20.76 -13.75
C SER A 180 3.52 -20.80 -13.51
N ASP A 181 3.05 -20.27 -12.40
CA ASP A 181 1.65 -20.33 -11.94
C ASP A 181 0.84 -19.12 -12.45
N PHE A 182 1.43 -18.26 -13.29
CA PHE A 182 0.73 -17.12 -13.85
C PHE A 182 -0.34 -17.57 -14.84
N MET A 183 -1.59 -17.18 -14.59
CA MET A 183 -2.75 -17.61 -15.39
C MET A 183 -2.90 -16.89 -16.73
N GLY A 184 -2.10 -15.84 -17.00
CA GLY A 184 -2.11 -15.10 -18.26
C GLY A 184 -0.96 -15.48 -19.17
N LYS A 185 -0.75 -14.68 -20.21
CA LYS A 185 0.38 -14.83 -21.14
C LYS A 185 1.45 -13.79 -20.84
N TYR A 186 2.69 -14.21 -20.57
CA TYR A 186 3.82 -13.29 -20.52
C TYR A 186 4.19 -12.76 -21.90
N VAL A 187 4.41 -11.47 -21.97
CA VAL A 187 4.81 -10.76 -23.19
C VAL A 187 5.89 -9.71 -22.87
N SER A 188 6.50 -9.12 -23.88
CA SER A 188 7.37 -7.95 -23.67
C SER A 188 6.55 -6.75 -23.16
N LEU A 189 7.22 -5.78 -22.53
CA LEU A 189 6.55 -4.57 -22.06
C LEU A 189 5.90 -3.81 -23.23
N ASP A 190 6.60 -3.68 -24.35
CA ASP A 190 6.08 -3.01 -25.55
C ASP A 190 4.84 -3.73 -26.10
N GLU A 191 4.85 -5.06 -26.15
CA GLU A 191 3.70 -5.83 -26.59
C GLU A 191 2.51 -5.64 -25.63
N LEU A 192 2.75 -5.65 -24.31
CA LEU A 192 1.73 -5.40 -23.33
C LEU A 192 1.10 -4.02 -23.51
N LEU A 193 1.92 -2.97 -23.61
CA LEU A 193 1.44 -1.59 -23.79
C LEU A 193 0.63 -1.40 -25.07
N ASN A 194 1.03 -2.08 -26.17
CA ASN A 194 0.34 -1.95 -27.45
C ASN A 194 -0.97 -2.76 -27.55
N LYS A 195 -1.09 -3.87 -26.80
CA LYS A 195 -2.24 -4.78 -26.93
C LYS A 195 -3.27 -4.65 -25.82
N SER A 196 -2.98 -3.89 -24.77
CA SER A 196 -3.88 -3.78 -23.63
C SER A 196 -4.89 -2.64 -23.78
N ASP A 197 -6.16 -2.93 -23.50
CA ASP A 197 -7.21 -1.91 -23.33
C ASP A 197 -7.08 -1.23 -21.95
N ILE A 198 -6.56 -1.95 -20.95
CA ILE A 198 -6.39 -1.54 -19.56
C ILE A 198 -5.01 -1.97 -19.09
N ILE A 199 -4.34 -1.11 -18.33
CA ILE A 199 -3.02 -1.41 -17.74
C ILE A 199 -3.11 -1.20 -16.24
N THR A 200 -2.58 -2.16 -15.47
CA THR A 200 -2.49 -2.06 -14.02
C THR A 200 -1.07 -2.35 -13.53
N LEU A 201 -0.65 -1.60 -12.51
CA LEU A 201 0.69 -1.67 -11.95
C LEU A 201 0.64 -2.29 -10.55
N HIS A 202 1.33 -3.42 -10.37
CA HIS A 202 1.49 -4.12 -9.10
C HIS A 202 2.96 -4.42 -8.79
N CYS A 203 3.86 -3.61 -9.35
CA CYS A 203 5.30 -3.69 -9.14
C CYS A 203 5.78 -2.68 -8.08
N PRO A 204 6.89 -2.95 -7.38
CA PRO A 204 7.51 -1.98 -6.50
C PRO A 204 8.12 -0.82 -7.31
N LEU A 205 8.18 0.37 -6.68
CA LEU A 205 8.91 1.49 -7.25
C LEU A 205 10.42 1.24 -7.11
N THR A 206 11.13 1.20 -8.24
CA THR A 206 12.58 1.06 -8.33
C THR A 206 13.21 2.29 -9.00
N LYS A 207 14.54 2.35 -9.02
CA LYS A 207 15.23 3.43 -9.74
C LYS A 207 14.99 3.35 -11.25
N GLU A 208 14.85 2.15 -11.77
CA GLU A 208 14.70 1.86 -13.22
C GLU A 208 13.30 2.18 -13.73
N ASN A 209 12.26 2.14 -12.86
CA ASN A 209 10.87 2.35 -13.26
C ASN A 209 10.26 3.66 -12.72
N ARG A 210 11.09 4.58 -12.22
CA ARG A 210 10.62 5.79 -11.55
C ARG A 210 10.13 6.89 -12.51
N HIS A 211 10.44 6.81 -13.80
CA HIS A 211 10.00 7.77 -14.84
C HIS A 211 9.88 7.08 -16.19
#